data_18d9818693401f64996af8654afc7833
#
_entry.id   18d9818693401f64996af8654afc7833
#
_cell.length_a   1.000
_cell.length_b   1.000
_cell.length_c   1.000
_cell.angle_alpha   90.00
_cell.angle_beta   90.00
_cell.angle_gamma   90.00
#
_symmetry.space_group_name_H-M   'P 1'
#
loop_
_entity.id
_entity.type
_entity.pdbx_description
1 polymer ?
#
loop_
_entity_poly.entity_id
_entity_poly.type
_entity_poly.pdbx_seq_one_letter_code
_entity_poly.pdbx_strand_id
1 'polypeptide(L)'
;MEEKRITAKTVVGIVIFVALLAVLVMVVMRGVAANKALEETAESPAVTVQPTPTPTPEPTPTPVGLPDFKPHSVDGTEPERLISSTAIMVDGEVVEQYESDYEINFDLPERYTEIEGIVTFRGDNFRSGAAYGTAAVSSKTLTKAWSKSTSGLSDSDGIYWSGSGWTGQPLIVKWPEATRKNISAMYDWAREKEGLVEVIYATLDGHVYFYELTSGEYTREPLNLGLNYKGAGALDPRGYPILYVGSGVDSVNGRSRVKVVNLIDNSVMFEFGHNETFANRGWHMFDSSPLVSAETDQLIYPGENGILYIIHLNTKYNEQTGELSVDPDNIVKWKYNGVRSGSRYWLGVESSAAIINNYIFLADNGGNLMCLDLNTLKLVWVQDVLDDTNCSPVVDVEDGHPYIYISTSFHYGWRSYSTAAIPIFKIDAETGEIVWRTDYTCYTVQDLSGGVQGTIAVGKNKLSDMIFVPIARTPGASSGTLAALKKDTGEVVWEKETSMYSWSSPVDFYDADGNGYLLYCNSGFNMFLIDGKTGEQLDYMNLGGNIEASPAMYGNYAVVGTRAMRTYCIQVG
;
A
#
# COMPACT_ATOMS: atom_id res chain seq x y z
N MET A 1 -75.52 -26.28 -13.34
CA MET A 1 -74.70 -25.64 -14.39
C MET A 1 -74.84 -24.13 -14.21
N GLU A 2 -73.88 -23.49 -13.57
CA GLU A 2 -73.88 -22.02 -13.44
C GLU A 2 -73.14 -21.38 -14.61
N GLU A 3 -73.90 -20.68 -15.46
CA GLU A 3 -73.32 -19.84 -16.50
C GLU A 3 -72.62 -18.63 -15.88
N LYS A 4 -71.27 -18.63 -15.96
CA LYS A 4 -70.46 -17.44 -15.59
C LYS A 4 -70.70 -16.33 -16.62
N ARG A 5 -71.50 -15.32 -16.27
CA ARG A 5 -71.62 -14.06 -17.02
C ARG A 5 -70.29 -13.29 -17.01
N ILE A 6 -69.73 -13.17 -18.24
CA ILE A 6 -68.52 -12.31 -18.44
C ILE A 6 -68.91 -10.86 -18.15
N THR A 7 -68.22 -10.20 -17.21
CA THR A 7 -68.52 -8.81 -16.85
C THR A 7 -67.99 -7.82 -17.89
N ALA A 8 -68.68 -6.68 -18.02
CA ALA A 8 -68.31 -5.63 -18.99
C ALA A 8 -66.82 -5.17 -18.82
N LYS A 9 -66.27 -5.25 -17.62
CA LYS A 9 -64.85 -4.97 -17.35
C LYS A 9 -63.88 -5.96 -18.00
N THR A 10 -64.28 -7.24 -18.10
CA THR A 10 -63.47 -8.28 -18.74
C THR A 10 -63.46 -8.10 -20.26
N VAL A 11 -64.57 -7.68 -20.84
CA VAL A 11 -64.65 -7.40 -22.28
C VAL A 11 -63.81 -6.18 -22.67
N VAL A 12 -63.86 -5.11 -21.88
CA VAL A 12 -63.03 -3.90 -22.08
C VAL A 12 -61.55 -4.22 -21.95
N GLY A 13 -61.13 -5.05 -20.98
CA GLY A 13 -59.74 -5.48 -20.82
C GLY A 13 -59.21 -6.26 -22.04
N ILE A 14 -60.05 -7.17 -22.61
CA ILE A 14 -59.69 -7.92 -23.81
C ILE A 14 -59.55 -7.01 -25.04
N VAL A 15 -60.45 -6.04 -25.21
CA VAL A 15 -60.39 -5.08 -26.34
C VAL A 15 -59.14 -4.23 -26.28
N ILE A 16 -58.76 -3.74 -25.08
CA ILE A 16 -57.53 -2.94 -24.90
C ILE A 16 -56.28 -3.81 -25.16
N PHE A 17 -56.27 -5.05 -24.72
CA PHE A 17 -55.15 -5.96 -24.95
C PHE A 17 -54.97 -6.27 -26.45
N VAL A 18 -56.03 -6.53 -27.16
CA VAL A 18 -56.01 -6.78 -28.63
C VAL A 18 -55.54 -5.52 -29.38
N ALA A 19 -55.97 -4.31 -28.95
CA ALA A 19 -55.54 -3.07 -29.57
C ALA A 19 -54.03 -2.81 -29.35
N LEU A 20 -53.49 -3.07 -28.14
CA LEU A 20 -52.07 -2.97 -27.86
C LEU A 20 -51.21 -3.97 -28.63
N LEU A 21 -51.73 -5.18 -28.80
CA LEU A 21 -51.06 -6.23 -29.59
C LEU A 21 -50.99 -5.83 -31.08
N ALA A 22 -52.07 -5.25 -31.61
CA ALA A 22 -52.12 -4.75 -33.00
C ALA A 22 -51.13 -3.60 -33.24
N VAL A 23 -50.98 -2.71 -32.27
CA VAL A 23 -49.97 -1.62 -32.32
C VAL A 23 -48.57 -2.18 -32.30
N LEU A 24 -48.27 -3.16 -31.43
CA LEU A 24 -46.97 -3.82 -31.36
C LEU A 24 -46.61 -4.51 -32.68
N VAL A 25 -47.54 -5.22 -33.29
CA VAL A 25 -47.34 -5.87 -34.59
C VAL A 25 -47.06 -4.84 -35.70
N MET A 26 -47.76 -3.72 -35.70
CA MET A 26 -47.52 -2.65 -36.68
C MET A 26 -46.12 -2.00 -36.51
N VAL A 27 -45.64 -1.81 -35.27
CA VAL A 27 -44.30 -1.28 -35.00
C VAL A 27 -43.21 -2.24 -35.48
N VAL A 28 -43.39 -3.55 -35.22
CA VAL A 28 -42.47 -4.59 -35.70
C VAL A 28 -42.46 -4.69 -37.23
N MET A 29 -43.65 -4.64 -37.88
CA MET A 29 -43.75 -4.69 -39.34
C MET A 29 -43.12 -3.45 -40.00
N ARG A 30 -43.23 -2.27 -39.39
CA ARG A 30 -42.56 -1.06 -39.90
C ARG A 30 -41.03 -1.12 -39.71
N GLY A 31 -40.55 -1.74 -38.65
CA GLY A 31 -39.11 -1.97 -38.43
C GLY A 31 -38.51 -2.92 -39.48
N VAL A 32 -39.24 -4.01 -39.82
CA VAL A 32 -38.81 -4.96 -40.84
C VAL A 32 -38.85 -4.36 -42.25
N ALA A 33 -39.88 -3.53 -42.56
CA ALA A 33 -39.99 -2.84 -43.85
C ALA A 33 -38.89 -1.77 -44.03
N ALA A 34 -38.51 -1.08 -42.97
CA ALA A 34 -37.39 -0.11 -43.01
C ALA A 34 -36.02 -0.78 -43.24
N ASN A 35 -35.78 -1.95 -42.64
CA ASN A 35 -34.56 -2.72 -42.90
C ASN A 35 -34.50 -3.27 -44.34
N LYS A 36 -35.65 -3.70 -44.90
CA LYS A 36 -35.69 -4.21 -46.26
C LYS A 36 -35.49 -3.11 -47.33
N ALA A 37 -35.94 -1.88 -47.04
CA ALA A 37 -35.71 -0.71 -47.89
C ALA A 37 -34.25 -0.23 -47.89
N LEU A 38 -33.50 -0.55 -46.83
CA LEU A 38 -32.04 -0.25 -46.72
C LEU A 38 -31.17 -1.28 -47.49
N GLU A 39 -31.68 -2.51 -47.71
CA GLU A 39 -30.96 -3.53 -48.48
C GLU A 39 -31.17 -3.41 -50.01
N GLU A 40 -32.25 -2.79 -50.48
CA GLU A 40 -32.56 -2.66 -51.91
C GLU A 40 -31.92 -1.43 -52.61
N THR A 41 -31.18 -0.57 -51.88
CA THR A 41 -30.52 0.62 -52.46
C THR A 41 -29.02 0.45 -52.71
N ALA A 42 -28.50 -0.76 -52.64
CA ALA A 42 -27.08 -1.04 -52.81
C ALA A 42 -26.76 -1.92 -54.02
N GLU A 43 -27.12 -1.48 -55.24
CA GLU A 43 -26.49 -2.01 -56.46
C GLU A 43 -26.50 -0.98 -57.60
N SER A 44 -25.38 -0.29 -57.79
CA SER A 44 -24.95 0.19 -59.13
C SER A 44 -23.42 0.48 -59.06
N PRO A 45 -22.63 0.00 -60.00
CA PRO A 45 -21.18 0.02 -59.90
C PRO A 45 -20.64 1.39 -60.27
N ALA A 46 -20.14 2.13 -59.27
CA ALA A 46 -19.30 3.30 -59.46
C ALA A 46 -17.82 2.88 -59.40
N VAL A 47 -17.05 3.29 -60.40
CA VAL A 47 -15.58 3.13 -60.43
C VAL A 47 -14.98 3.78 -59.19
N THR A 48 -14.48 2.98 -58.28
CA THR A 48 -13.86 3.42 -57.02
C THR A 48 -12.39 3.78 -57.32
N VAL A 49 -12.07 5.06 -57.35
CA VAL A 49 -10.71 5.53 -57.06
C VAL A 49 -10.48 5.27 -55.59
N GLN A 50 -9.63 4.32 -55.25
CA GLN A 50 -9.24 3.99 -53.87
C GLN A 50 -8.53 5.21 -53.29
N PRO A 51 -9.05 5.85 -52.25
CA PRO A 51 -8.27 6.87 -51.52
C PRO A 51 -7.10 6.14 -50.88
N THR A 52 -5.89 6.64 -51.07
CA THR A 52 -4.72 6.26 -50.28
C THR A 52 -5.09 6.41 -48.80
N PRO A 53 -4.93 5.37 -47.97
CA PRO A 53 -5.24 5.50 -46.56
C PRO A 53 -4.38 6.60 -45.99
N THR A 54 -5.00 7.65 -45.46
CA THR A 54 -4.31 8.62 -44.62
C THR A 54 -3.78 7.82 -43.41
N PRO A 55 -2.48 7.85 -43.12
CA PRO A 55 -1.96 7.16 -41.95
C PRO A 55 -2.76 7.66 -40.74
N THR A 56 -3.44 6.74 -40.04
CA THR A 56 -3.97 7.00 -38.72
C THR A 56 -2.78 7.46 -37.88
N PRO A 57 -2.80 8.64 -37.25
CA PRO A 57 -1.72 9.03 -36.37
C PRO A 57 -1.55 7.91 -35.35
N GLU A 58 -0.33 7.39 -35.23
CA GLU A 58 0.02 6.51 -34.11
C GLU A 58 -0.39 7.24 -32.83
N PRO A 59 -1.07 6.56 -31.90
CA PRO A 59 -1.39 7.19 -30.62
C PRO A 59 -0.08 7.68 -30.02
N THR A 60 0.01 8.96 -29.73
CA THR A 60 1.14 9.53 -28.98
C THR A 60 1.21 8.74 -27.67
N PRO A 61 2.36 8.13 -27.34
CA PRO A 61 2.48 7.38 -26.10
C PRO A 61 2.13 8.32 -24.93
N THR A 62 1.24 7.85 -24.04
CA THR A 62 0.92 8.58 -22.81
C THR A 62 2.20 8.68 -21.99
N PRO A 63 2.62 9.87 -21.54
CA PRO A 63 3.79 10.00 -20.69
C PRO A 63 3.67 9.09 -19.45
N VAL A 64 4.77 8.41 -19.12
CA VAL A 64 4.87 7.61 -17.89
C VAL A 64 5.34 8.52 -16.78
N GLY A 65 4.70 8.43 -15.59
CA GLY A 65 5.05 9.19 -14.41
C GLY A 65 4.82 10.70 -14.56
N LEU A 66 5.75 11.49 -14.01
CA LEU A 66 5.77 12.96 -14.07
C LEU A 66 6.97 13.42 -14.92
N PRO A 67 6.80 13.64 -16.23
CA PRO A 67 7.92 13.88 -17.15
C PRO A 67 8.68 15.18 -16.89
N ASP A 68 8.06 16.17 -16.26
CA ASP A 68 8.67 17.45 -15.90
C ASP A 68 9.35 17.44 -14.52
N PHE A 69 9.21 16.36 -13.75
CA PHE A 69 9.82 16.19 -12.43
C PHE A 69 11.32 15.91 -12.55
N LYS A 70 12.15 16.86 -12.09
CA LYS A 70 13.61 16.82 -12.20
C LYS A 70 14.26 17.18 -10.87
N PRO A 71 14.34 16.26 -9.91
CA PRO A 71 14.91 16.51 -8.61
C PRO A 71 16.35 17.04 -8.69
N HIS A 72 16.64 18.02 -7.84
CA HIS A 72 17.95 18.64 -7.70
C HIS A 72 18.12 19.22 -6.28
N SER A 73 19.34 19.33 -5.81
CA SER A 73 19.63 19.98 -4.53
C SER A 73 19.64 21.52 -4.68
N VAL A 74 19.25 22.17 -3.59
CA VAL A 74 19.35 23.62 -3.40
C VAL A 74 20.11 23.93 -2.12
N ASP A 75 20.35 25.22 -1.83
CA ASP A 75 21.04 25.64 -0.60
C ASP A 75 20.30 25.09 0.63
N GLY A 76 20.98 24.24 1.38
CA GLY A 76 20.42 23.58 2.55
C GLY A 76 19.95 22.13 2.34
N THR A 77 19.95 21.61 1.12
CA THR A 77 19.55 20.21 0.82
C THR A 77 20.66 19.40 0.15
N GLU A 78 21.87 19.94 0.03
CA GLU A 78 23.00 19.25 -0.57
C GLU A 78 23.35 17.99 0.23
N PRO A 79 23.55 16.83 -0.43
CA PRO A 79 23.79 15.55 0.23
C PRO A 79 24.96 15.56 1.23
N GLU A 80 26.06 16.24 0.91
CA GLU A 80 27.30 16.25 1.67
C GLU A 80 27.14 16.85 3.08
N ARG A 81 26.07 17.58 3.33
CA ARG A 81 25.75 18.14 4.65
C ARG A 81 25.43 17.06 5.68
N LEU A 82 24.81 15.97 5.25
CA LEU A 82 24.29 14.92 6.14
C LEU A 82 24.85 13.54 5.81
N ILE A 83 25.31 13.30 4.59
CA ILE A 83 25.88 12.04 4.14
C ILE A 83 27.36 12.21 3.84
N SER A 84 28.20 11.45 4.54
CA SER A 84 29.65 11.55 4.44
C SER A 84 30.24 10.68 3.32
N SER A 85 29.58 9.60 2.96
CA SER A 85 29.99 8.71 1.86
C SER A 85 28.88 7.77 1.45
N THR A 86 28.94 7.31 0.20
CA THR A 86 28.12 6.23 -0.36
C THR A 86 29.01 5.16 -0.95
N ALA A 87 28.49 3.95 -1.15
CA ALA A 87 29.16 2.88 -1.87
C ALA A 87 28.14 1.99 -2.59
N ILE A 88 28.55 1.46 -3.73
CA ILE A 88 27.73 0.62 -4.60
C ILE A 88 28.42 -0.72 -4.80
N MET A 89 27.66 -1.80 -4.79
CA MET A 89 28.12 -3.14 -5.11
C MET A 89 27.17 -3.75 -6.16
N VAL A 90 27.73 -4.31 -7.22
CA VAL A 90 26.99 -5.02 -8.28
C VAL A 90 27.53 -6.44 -8.32
N ASP A 91 26.66 -7.44 -8.17
CA ASP A 91 27.02 -8.87 -8.20
C ASP A 91 28.22 -9.26 -7.34
N GLY A 92 28.37 -8.61 -6.18
CA GLY A 92 29.45 -8.86 -5.22
C GLY A 92 30.71 -8.01 -5.43
N GLU A 93 30.83 -7.24 -6.50
CA GLU A 93 31.95 -6.37 -6.79
C GLU A 93 31.61 -4.89 -6.46
N VAL A 94 32.49 -4.21 -5.72
CA VAL A 94 32.33 -2.79 -5.41
C VAL A 94 32.73 -1.96 -6.64
N VAL A 95 31.84 -1.04 -7.04
CA VAL A 95 32.02 -0.18 -8.22
C VAL A 95 32.04 1.30 -7.82
N GLU A 96 32.76 2.12 -8.57
CA GLU A 96 32.84 3.58 -8.34
C GLU A 96 31.67 4.33 -8.97
N GLN A 97 31.10 3.80 -10.04
CA GLN A 97 29.99 4.39 -10.80
C GLN A 97 29.01 3.28 -11.18
N TYR A 98 27.77 3.65 -11.31
CA TYR A 98 26.69 2.76 -11.71
C TYR A 98 25.77 3.46 -12.72
N GLU A 99 25.40 2.74 -13.74
CA GLU A 99 24.25 3.03 -14.62
C GLU A 99 23.45 1.74 -14.74
N SER A 100 22.15 1.82 -14.57
CA SER A 100 21.27 0.66 -14.62
C SER A 100 21.18 0.11 -16.05
N ASP A 101 21.32 -1.21 -16.17
CA ASP A 101 21.02 -1.93 -17.42
C ASP A 101 19.50 -1.98 -17.69
N TYR A 102 18.70 -1.68 -16.69
CA TYR A 102 17.24 -1.67 -16.72
C TYR A 102 16.75 -0.29 -16.29
N GLU A 103 16.27 0.52 -17.20
CA GLU A 103 15.80 1.87 -16.92
C GLU A 103 14.51 1.85 -16.09
N ILE A 104 14.66 2.03 -14.78
CA ILE A 104 13.54 2.09 -13.85
C ILE A 104 12.78 3.40 -14.08
N ASN A 105 11.45 3.29 -14.24
CA ASN A 105 10.56 4.43 -14.33
C ASN A 105 9.16 4.07 -13.83
N PHE A 106 8.83 4.43 -12.59
CA PHE A 106 7.51 4.19 -12.01
C PHE A 106 6.50 5.22 -12.51
N ASP A 107 5.31 4.75 -12.83
CA ASP A 107 4.17 5.61 -13.17
C ASP A 107 3.48 6.16 -11.90
N LEU A 108 2.42 6.93 -12.10
CA LEU A 108 1.55 7.44 -11.04
C LEU A 108 0.90 6.29 -10.27
N PRO A 109 0.49 6.52 -9.01
CA PRO A 109 0.05 5.46 -8.10
C PRO A 109 -1.13 4.64 -8.59
N GLU A 110 -2.02 5.24 -9.42
CA GLU A 110 -3.17 4.56 -10.01
C GLU A 110 -2.77 3.49 -11.04
N ARG A 111 -1.51 3.51 -11.50
CA ARG A 111 -0.96 2.57 -12.48
C ARG A 111 0.11 1.65 -11.92
N TYR A 112 0.33 1.70 -10.60
CA TYR A 112 1.32 0.83 -9.96
C TYR A 112 1.00 -0.66 -10.14
N THR A 113 -0.28 -1.00 -10.14
CA THR A 113 -0.75 -2.38 -10.32
C THR A 113 -2.05 -2.43 -11.11
N GLU A 114 -2.22 -3.48 -11.90
CA GLU A 114 -3.47 -3.80 -12.58
C GLU A 114 -4.40 -4.70 -11.74
N ILE A 115 -3.92 -5.18 -10.58
CA ILE A 115 -4.68 -6.08 -9.72
C ILE A 115 -5.59 -5.27 -8.80
N GLU A 116 -6.84 -5.72 -8.65
CA GLU A 116 -7.74 -5.19 -7.64
C GLU A 116 -7.25 -5.58 -6.23
N GLY A 117 -6.82 -4.60 -5.42
CA GLY A 117 -6.41 -4.89 -4.06
C GLY A 117 -5.41 -3.92 -3.44
N ILE A 118 -4.80 -4.36 -2.34
CA ILE A 118 -3.73 -3.70 -1.60
C ILE A 118 -2.51 -4.61 -1.69
N VAL A 119 -1.62 -4.35 -2.65
CA VAL A 119 -0.54 -5.28 -3.03
C VAL A 119 0.81 -4.99 -2.36
N THR A 120 0.95 -3.88 -1.66
CA THR A 120 2.10 -3.50 -0.84
C THR A 120 1.63 -2.61 0.31
N PHE A 121 2.52 -2.25 1.22
CA PHE A 121 2.17 -1.31 2.30
C PHE A 121 1.63 -0.01 1.71
N ARG A 122 0.41 0.36 2.13
CA ARG A 122 -0.37 1.50 1.63
C ARG A 122 -0.58 1.49 0.10
N GLY A 123 -0.67 0.29 -0.49
CA GLY A 123 -1.25 -0.01 -1.80
C GLY A 123 -0.38 0.28 -3.02
N ASP A 124 0.42 1.34 -3.01
CA ASP A 124 1.06 1.87 -4.21
C ASP A 124 2.50 2.39 -3.97
N ASN A 125 3.17 2.85 -5.03
CA ASN A 125 4.52 3.39 -5.01
C ASN A 125 4.63 4.77 -4.34
N PHE A 126 3.54 5.50 -4.15
CA PHE A 126 3.50 6.76 -3.40
C PHE A 126 3.19 6.55 -1.91
N ARG A 127 2.81 5.33 -1.51
CA ARG A 127 2.34 4.99 -0.16
C ARG A 127 1.05 5.71 0.22
N SER A 128 0.17 5.95 -0.75
CA SER A 128 -0.99 6.83 -0.61
C SER A 128 -2.35 6.11 -0.55
N GLY A 129 -2.41 4.78 -0.72
CA GLY A 129 -3.66 4.03 -0.91
C GLY A 129 -3.80 2.79 -0.02
N ALA A 130 -4.14 2.93 1.27
CA ALA A 130 -4.41 1.78 2.16
C ALA A 130 -5.84 1.21 2.05
N ALA A 131 -6.67 1.78 1.16
CA ALA A 131 -8.03 1.34 0.86
C ALA A 131 -8.22 1.16 -0.65
N TYR A 132 -8.87 0.08 -1.06
CA TYR A 132 -9.25 -0.20 -2.44
C TYR A 132 -10.76 -0.15 -2.62
N GLY A 133 -11.21 0.56 -3.66
CA GLY A 133 -12.63 0.74 -3.98
C GLY A 133 -13.34 1.76 -3.07
N THR A 134 -14.67 1.81 -3.18
CA THR A 134 -15.52 2.68 -2.37
C THR A 134 -16.29 1.89 -1.33
N ALA A 135 -16.63 2.51 -0.21
CA ALA A 135 -17.42 1.92 0.86
C ALA A 135 -18.79 2.59 0.98
N ALA A 136 -19.84 1.80 1.19
CA ALA A 136 -21.16 2.34 1.53
C ALA A 136 -21.23 2.58 3.04
N VAL A 137 -21.20 3.87 3.46
CA VAL A 137 -21.19 4.28 4.88
C VAL A 137 -22.54 4.85 5.28
N SER A 138 -23.60 4.05 5.15
CA SER A 138 -24.99 4.52 5.37
C SER A 138 -25.40 4.48 6.85
N SER A 139 -25.01 3.46 7.59
CA SER A 139 -25.34 3.31 9.02
C SER A 139 -24.28 3.94 9.93
N LYS A 140 -23.11 4.29 9.41
CA LYS A 140 -21.96 4.84 10.15
C LYS A 140 -21.55 3.96 11.33
N THR A 141 -21.51 2.64 11.12
CA THR A 141 -21.23 1.65 12.16
C THR A 141 -20.13 0.70 11.79
N LEU A 142 -19.47 0.13 12.80
CA LEU A 142 -18.50 -0.94 12.69
C LEU A 142 -19.13 -2.25 13.14
N THR A 143 -19.09 -3.28 12.30
CA THR A 143 -19.59 -4.61 12.63
C THR A 143 -18.50 -5.66 12.41
N LYS A 144 -18.27 -6.51 13.39
CA LYS A 144 -17.30 -7.61 13.27
C LYS A 144 -17.83 -8.66 12.31
N ALA A 145 -17.24 -8.79 11.12
CA ALA A 145 -17.55 -9.85 10.17
C ALA A 145 -16.99 -11.19 10.69
N TRP A 146 -15.72 -11.23 11.04
CA TRP A 146 -15.07 -12.41 11.59
C TRP A 146 -13.84 -12.08 12.44
N SER A 147 -13.34 -13.06 13.18
CA SER A 147 -12.02 -13.02 13.79
C SER A 147 -11.38 -14.41 13.79
N LYS A 148 -10.06 -14.46 13.56
CA LYS A 148 -9.26 -15.68 13.54
C LYS A 148 -8.09 -15.57 14.51
N SER A 149 -7.70 -16.69 15.08
CA SER A 149 -6.56 -16.75 15.99
C SER A 149 -5.25 -16.86 15.19
N THR A 150 -4.24 -16.16 15.66
CA THR A 150 -2.83 -16.34 15.32
C THR A 150 -2.09 -16.87 16.55
N SER A 151 -0.77 -16.95 16.52
CA SER A 151 0.04 -17.35 17.66
C SER A 151 1.18 -16.37 17.94
N GLY A 152 2.30 -16.84 18.45
CA GLY A 152 3.51 -16.04 18.64
C GLY A 152 4.76 -16.92 18.63
N LEU A 153 5.91 -16.29 18.49
CA LEU A 153 7.24 -16.91 18.56
C LEU A 153 8.06 -16.29 19.69
N SER A 154 8.86 -17.11 20.37
CA SER A 154 9.89 -16.61 21.27
C SER A 154 11.20 -16.43 20.51
N ASP A 155 11.91 -15.35 20.81
CA ASP A 155 13.28 -15.16 20.34
C ASP A 155 14.31 -15.80 21.29
N SER A 156 15.60 -15.74 20.91
CA SER A 156 16.70 -16.28 21.72
C SER A 156 16.91 -15.53 23.03
N ASP A 157 16.41 -14.32 23.15
CA ASP A 157 16.55 -13.46 24.33
C ASP A 157 15.37 -13.64 25.31
N GLY A 158 14.42 -14.51 24.95
CA GLY A 158 13.27 -14.85 25.76
C GLY A 158 12.09 -13.89 25.59
N ILE A 159 12.13 -12.96 24.64
CA ILE A 159 11.00 -12.10 24.30
C ILE A 159 9.98 -12.90 23.49
N TYR A 160 8.70 -12.81 23.88
CA TYR A 160 7.60 -13.43 23.17
C TYR A 160 6.91 -12.45 22.24
N TRP A 161 7.09 -12.67 20.93
CA TRP A 161 6.49 -11.88 19.87
C TRP A 161 5.14 -12.47 19.48
N SER A 162 4.05 -11.78 19.80
CA SER A 162 2.69 -12.31 19.63
C SER A 162 1.87 -11.51 18.62
N GLY A 163 1.00 -12.22 17.91
CA GLY A 163 0.00 -11.64 17.03
C GLY A 163 0.58 -10.91 15.82
N SER A 164 0.12 -9.69 15.60
CA SER A 164 0.56 -8.83 14.50
C SER A 164 1.27 -7.60 15.04
N GLY A 165 2.41 -7.28 14.47
CA GLY A 165 3.25 -6.22 14.92
C GLY A 165 2.95 -4.88 14.27
N TRP A 166 3.62 -3.89 14.76
CA TRP A 166 3.71 -2.55 14.24
C TRP A 166 4.27 -2.57 12.80
N THR A 167 3.89 -1.63 11.98
CA THR A 167 4.06 -1.54 10.53
C THR A 167 3.39 -2.65 9.69
N GLY A 168 3.02 -3.79 10.30
CA GLY A 168 2.34 -4.87 9.58
C GLY A 168 0.96 -4.45 9.10
N GLN A 169 0.71 -4.66 7.81
CA GLN A 169 -0.57 -4.43 7.17
C GLN A 169 -0.93 -5.69 6.37
N PRO A 170 -2.18 -6.17 6.40
CA PRO A 170 -2.60 -7.24 5.51
C PRO A 170 -2.51 -6.81 4.05
N LEU A 171 -2.09 -7.70 3.17
CA LEU A 171 -2.28 -7.58 1.74
C LEU A 171 -3.66 -8.15 1.39
N ILE A 172 -4.35 -7.52 0.44
CA ILE A 172 -5.68 -7.96 -0.01
C ILE A 172 -5.67 -7.98 -1.53
N VAL A 173 -6.06 -9.10 -2.12
CA VAL A 173 -5.97 -9.29 -3.57
C VAL A 173 -7.17 -10.03 -4.12
N LYS A 174 -7.68 -9.56 -5.23
CA LYS A 174 -8.56 -10.32 -6.11
C LYS A 174 -7.74 -10.83 -7.27
N TRP A 175 -7.29 -12.07 -7.17
CA TRP A 175 -6.46 -12.68 -8.21
C TRP A 175 -7.17 -12.71 -9.56
N PRO A 176 -6.43 -12.49 -10.68
CA PRO A 176 -6.94 -12.86 -12.00
C PRO A 176 -7.41 -14.32 -11.99
N GLU A 177 -8.51 -14.62 -12.70
CA GLU A 177 -9.12 -15.93 -12.60
C GLU A 177 -8.18 -17.07 -13.05
N ALA A 178 -7.40 -16.85 -14.08
CA ALA A 178 -6.42 -17.82 -14.56
C ALA A 178 -5.33 -18.06 -13.52
N THR A 179 -4.77 -16.98 -12.93
CA THR A 179 -3.79 -17.08 -11.83
C THR A 179 -4.36 -17.84 -10.64
N ARG A 180 -5.60 -17.49 -10.17
CA ARG A 180 -6.23 -18.16 -9.04
C ARG A 180 -6.36 -19.67 -9.27
N LYS A 181 -6.76 -20.09 -10.46
CA LYS A 181 -6.88 -21.51 -10.82
C LYS A 181 -5.57 -22.28 -10.80
N ASN A 182 -4.46 -21.59 -11.03
CA ASN A 182 -3.11 -22.17 -10.97
C ASN A 182 -2.59 -22.35 -9.55
N ILE A 183 -3.14 -21.65 -8.54
CA ILE A 183 -2.67 -21.71 -7.16
C ILE A 183 -3.04 -23.07 -6.55
N SER A 184 -2.18 -24.07 -6.74
CA SER A 184 -2.38 -25.45 -6.28
C SER A 184 -2.43 -25.58 -4.76
N ALA A 185 -1.80 -24.66 -4.03
CA ALA A 185 -1.86 -24.60 -2.57
C ALA A 185 -3.25 -24.20 -2.05
N MET A 186 -4.11 -23.57 -2.84
CA MET A 186 -5.49 -23.26 -2.45
C MET A 186 -6.35 -24.52 -2.36
N TYR A 187 -7.28 -24.53 -1.43
CA TYR A 187 -8.37 -25.51 -1.39
C TYR A 187 -9.24 -25.42 -2.64
N ASP A 188 -9.82 -26.52 -3.08
CA ASP A 188 -10.62 -26.59 -4.30
C ASP A 188 -11.76 -25.55 -4.30
N TRP A 189 -12.47 -25.40 -3.17
CA TRP A 189 -13.54 -24.42 -3.05
C TRP A 189 -13.06 -22.97 -3.30
N ALA A 190 -11.85 -22.63 -2.86
CA ALA A 190 -11.28 -21.29 -3.02
C ALA A 190 -10.81 -21.05 -4.45
N ARG A 191 -10.20 -22.07 -5.09
CA ARG A 191 -9.82 -22.00 -6.50
C ARG A 191 -11.02 -21.82 -7.42
N GLU A 192 -12.15 -22.45 -7.11
CA GLU A 192 -13.35 -22.43 -7.94
C GLU A 192 -14.28 -21.24 -7.62
N LYS A 193 -14.11 -20.55 -6.49
CA LYS A 193 -14.95 -19.42 -6.10
C LYS A 193 -14.69 -18.21 -6.99
N GLU A 194 -15.65 -17.92 -7.90
CA GLU A 194 -15.60 -16.72 -8.73
C GLU A 194 -15.60 -15.44 -7.87
N GLY A 195 -14.76 -14.47 -8.26
CA GLY A 195 -14.64 -13.19 -7.55
C GLY A 195 -14.06 -13.30 -6.14
N LEU A 196 -13.38 -14.39 -5.79
CA LEU A 196 -12.71 -14.54 -4.49
C LEU A 196 -11.71 -13.40 -4.26
N VAL A 197 -11.84 -12.75 -3.12
CA VAL A 197 -10.86 -11.79 -2.61
C VAL A 197 -10.10 -12.44 -1.45
N GLU A 198 -8.79 -12.54 -1.58
CA GLU A 198 -7.92 -13.18 -0.61
C GLU A 198 -7.19 -12.15 0.24
N VAL A 199 -7.20 -12.35 1.55
CA VAL A 199 -6.35 -11.65 2.51
C VAL A 199 -5.10 -12.49 2.73
N ILE A 200 -3.92 -11.88 2.57
CA ILE A 200 -2.61 -12.51 2.80
C ILE A 200 -1.93 -11.74 3.91
N TYR A 201 -1.66 -12.39 5.03
CA TYR A 201 -1.16 -11.70 6.20
C TYR A 201 0.02 -12.41 6.85
N ALA A 202 1.21 -11.84 6.71
CA ALA A 202 2.41 -12.26 7.41
C ALA A 202 2.41 -11.68 8.83
N THR A 203 2.68 -12.50 9.84
CA THR A 203 2.51 -12.15 11.25
C THR A 203 3.75 -12.50 12.10
N LEU A 204 3.77 -12.01 13.35
CA LEU A 204 4.90 -12.17 14.28
C LEU A 204 5.16 -13.63 14.71
N ASP A 205 4.20 -14.52 14.51
CA ASP A 205 4.34 -15.94 14.82
C ASP A 205 5.03 -16.78 13.73
N GLY A 206 5.52 -16.10 12.67
CA GLY A 206 6.24 -16.74 11.59
C GLY A 206 5.39 -17.37 10.51
N HIS A 207 4.09 -17.15 10.55
CA HIS A 207 3.16 -17.64 9.55
C HIS A 207 2.71 -16.54 8.60
N VAL A 208 2.36 -16.96 7.39
CA VAL A 208 1.53 -16.22 6.46
C VAL A 208 0.15 -16.87 6.45
N TYR A 209 -0.86 -16.12 6.82
CA TYR A 209 -2.25 -16.56 6.84
C TYR A 209 -2.98 -16.13 5.58
N PHE A 210 -3.93 -16.96 5.13
CA PHE A 210 -4.68 -16.77 3.90
C PHE A 210 -6.17 -16.92 4.20
N TYR A 211 -6.94 -15.84 4.04
CA TYR A 211 -8.37 -15.85 4.35
C TYR A 211 -9.19 -15.36 3.15
N GLU A 212 -10.36 -15.91 2.97
CA GLU A 212 -11.38 -15.26 2.16
C GLU A 212 -11.90 -14.03 2.91
N LEU A 213 -11.97 -12.88 2.23
CA LEU A 213 -12.19 -11.57 2.84
C LEU A 213 -13.47 -11.48 3.69
N THR A 214 -14.57 -12.01 3.19
CA THR A 214 -15.91 -11.81 3.81
C THR A 214 -16.24 -12.82 4.88
N SER A 215 -15.82 -14.07 4.74
CA SER A 215 -16.11 -15.17 5.66
C SER A 215 -15.00 -15.47 6.66
N GLY A 216 -13.77 -15.10 6.32
CA GLY A 216 -12.57 -15.48 7.06
C GLY A 216 -12.22 -16.97 6.95
N GLU A 217 -12.85 -17.72 6.06
CA GLU A 217 -12.45 -19.09 5.81
C GLU A 217 -11.03 -19.14 5.24
N TYR A 218 -10.24 -20.14 5.67
CA TYR A 218 -8.91 -20.32 5.11
C TYR A 218 -9.00 -20.72 3.64
N THR A 219 -8.36 -19.97 2.77
CA THR A 219 -8.26 -20.32 1.34
C THR A 219 -7.26 -21.44 1.09
N ARG A 220 -6.30 -21.60 2.01
CA ARG A 220 -5.26 -22.65 2.05
C ARG A 220 -4.72 -22.78 3.47
N GLU A 221 -3.87 -23.79 3.72
CA GLU A 221 -3.16 -23.92 4.99
C GLU A 221 -2.25 -22.71 5.25
N PRO A 222 -2.16 -22.20 6.49
CA PRO A 222 -1.19 -21.18 6.84
C PRO A 222 0.24 -21.63 6.53
N LEU A 223 1.01 -20.78 5.87
CA LEU A 223 2.39 -21.07 5.50
C LEU A 223 3.33 -20.69 6.65
N ASN A 224 4.02 -21.67 7.23
CA ASN A 224 5.04 -21.43 8.25
C ASN A 224 6.40 -21.14 7.59
N LEU A 225 6.86 -19.89 7.68
CA LEU A 225 8.18 -19.45 7.20
C LEU A 225 9.23 -19.37 8.31
N GLY A 226 8.83 -19.54 9.58
CA GLY A 226 9.70 -19.73 10.73
C GLY A 226 10.40 -18.48 11.27
N LEU A 227 10.20 -17.31 10.67
CA LEU A 227 10.76 -16.02 11.10
C LEU A 227 9.61 -15.06 11.37
N ASN A 228 9.71 -14.18 12.35
CA ASN A 228 8.64 -13.21 12.55
C ASN A 228 8.62 -12.07 11.52
N TYR A 229 7.41 -11.63 11.19
CA TYR A 229 7.13 -10.60 10.20
C TYR A 229 6.44 -9.42 10.87
N LYS A 230 7.09 -8.25 10.83
CA LYS A 230 6.55 -6.99 11.29
C LYS A 230 5.99 -6.17 10.12
N GLY A 231 6.69 -6.16 8.97
CA GLY A 231 6.30 -5.45 7.76
C GLY A 231 5.15 -6.14 7.01
N ALA A 232 4.52 -5.42 6.09
CA ALA A 232 3.42 -5.93 5.28
C ALA A 232 3.90 -6.91 4.17
N GLY A 233 5.14 -6.77 3.69
CA GLY A 233 5.58 -7.39 2.46
C GLY A 233 4.96 -6.75 1.21
N ALA A 234 5.02 -7.44 0.08
CA ALA A 234 4.35 -7.05 -1.15
C ALA A 234 4.01 -8.27 -2.00
N LEU A 235 2.96 -8.15 -2.83
CA LEU A 235 2.67 -9.03 -3.94
C LEU A 235 3.25 -8.45 -5.23
N ASP A 236 3.43 -9.29 -6.23
CA ASP A 236 3.87 -8.83 -7.54
C ASP A 236 2.77 -7.99 -8.22
N PRO A 237 3.05 -6.72 -8.62
CA PRO A 237 2.04 -5.82 -9.16
C PRO A 237 1.46 -6.26 -10.52
N ARG A 238 2.12 -7.20 -11.23
CA ARG A 238 1.64 -7.80 -12.49
C ARG A 238 0.57 -8.88 -12.27
N GLY A 239 0.25 -9.22 -11.02
CA GLY A 239 -0.67 -10.32 -10.71
C GLY A 239 -0.03 -11.70 -10.73
N TYR A 240 1.29 -11.78 -10.74
CA TYR A 240 1.98 -13.04 -10.57
C TYR A 240 1.89 -13.48 -9.10
N PRO A 241 1.65 -14.77 -8.83
CA PRO A 241 1.43 -15.24 -7.46
C PRO A 241 2.74 -15.36 -6.68
N ILE A 242 3.38 -14.20 -6.42
CA ILE A 242 4.64 -14.07 -5.69
C ILE A 242 4.41 -13.18 -4.47
N LEU A 243 4.91 -13.62 -3.31
CA LEU A 243 4.99 -12.82 -2.10
C LEU A 243 6.46 -12.49 -1.79
N TYR A 244 6.75 -11.21 -1.62
CA TYR A 244 8.03 -10.70 -1.13
C TYR A 244 7.87 -10.30 0.33
N VAL A 245 8.56 -10.95 1.25
CA VAL A 245 8.36 -10.70 2.69
C VAL A 245 9.67 -10.70 3.45
N GLY A 246 9.92 -9.63 4.21
CA GLY A 246 11.09 -9.46 5.05
C GLY A 246 10.78 -9.74 6.52
N SER A 247 11.70 -10.42 7.21
CA SER A 247 11.55 -10.72 8.62
C SER A 247 12.09 -9.58 9.51
N GLY A 248 11.49 -9.43 10.68
CA GLY A 248 11.65 -8.27 11.53
C GLY A 248 12.36 -8.49 12.87
N VAL A 249 12.96 -9.67 13.14
CA VAL A 249 13.71 -9.92 14.38
C VAL A 249 14.85 -10.89 14.16
N ASP A 250 16.10 -10.44 14.38
CA ASP A 250 17.32 -11.22 14.15
C ASP A 250 17.48 -12.41 15.09
N SER A 251 16.92 -12.34 16.29
CA SER A 251 17.05 -13.36 17.31
C SER A 251 16.04 -14.51 17.21
N VAL A 252 15.18 -14.52 16.18
CA VAL A 252 14.23 -15.60 15.93
C VAL A 252 14.75 -16.54 14.85
N ASN A 253 15.02 -17.79 15.21
CA ASN A 253 15.42 -18.88 14.30
C ASN A 253 16.56 -18.53 13.32
N GLY A 254 17.52 -17.73 13.78
CA GLY A 254 18.64 -17.23 12.99
C GLY A 254 18.44 -15.80 12.55
N ARG A 255 19.23 -15.34 11.57
CA ARG A 255 19.19 -13.97 11.12
C ARG A 255 18.02 -13.68 10.19
N SER A 256 17.47 -12.50 10.33
CA SER A 256 16.44 -11.95 9.45
C SER A 256 16.90 -11.92 7.99
N ARG A 257 15.93 -12.04 7.09
CA ARG A 257 16.12 -12.07 5.64
C ARG A 257 14.83 -11.77 4.92
N VAL A 258 14.94 -11.46 3.66
CA VAL A 258 13.80 -11.43 2.74
C VAL A 258 13.63 -12.80 2.11
N LYS A 259 12.38 -13.24 1.98
CA LYS A 259 11.98 -14.42 1.24
C LYS A 259 11.11 -14.02 0.05
N VAL A 260 11.42 -14.61 -1.12
CA VAL A 260 10.59 -14.55 -2.32
C VAL A 260 9.86 -15.88 -2.42
N VAL A 261 8.54 -15.84 -2.23
CA VAL A 261 7.71 -17.04 -2.05
C VAL A 261 6.81 -17.22 -3.27
N ASN A 262 6.86 -18.41 -3.86
CA ASN A 262 5.91 -18.87 -4.86
C ASN A 262 4.57 -19.23 -4.16
N LEU A 263 3.53 -18.46 -4.40
CA LEU A 263 2.21 -18.71 -3.81
C LEU A 263 1.41 -19.81 -4.54
N ILE A 264 1.91 -20.35 -5.66
CA ILE A 264 1.26 -21.49 -6.33
C ILE A 264 1.35 -22.74 -5.46
N ASP A 265 2.55 -23.01 -4.92
CA ASP A 265 2.87 -24.22 -4.12
C ASP A 265 3.42 -23.93 -2.73
N ASN A 266 3.50 -22.63 -2.35
CA ASN A 266 4.07 -22.12 -1.10
C ASN A 266 5.57 -22.40 -0.91
N SER A 267 6.33 -22.63 -1.98
CA SER A 267 7.79 -22.82 -1.92
C SER A 267 8.54 -21.49 -1.85
N VAL A 268 9.72 -21.48 -1.23
CA VAL A 268 10.64 -20.34 -1.24
C VAL A 268 11.53 -20.44 -2.46
N MET A 269 11.47 -19.47 -3.37
CA MET A 269 12.24 -19.45 -4.60
C MET A 269 13.61 -18.78 -4.42
N PHE A 270 13.70 -17.75 -3.57
CA PHE A 270 14.90 -16.98 -3.36
C PHE A 270 14.94 -16.35 -1.96
N GLU A 271 16.12 -16.18 -1.39
CA GLU A 271 16.34 -15.49 -0.11
C GLU A 271 17.56 -14.57 -0.20
N PHE A 272 17.50 -13.40 0.48
CA PHE A 272 18.64 -12.47 0.56
C PHE A 272 18.62 -11.65 1.86
N GLY A 273 19.69 -10.88 2.08
CA GLY A 273 19.81 -9.91 3.18
C GLY A 273 20.40 -10.46 4.47
N HIS A 274 20.49 -11.79 4.63
CA HIS A 274 21.15 -12.39 5.79
C HIS A 274 22.68 -12.48 5.60
N ASN A 275 23.42 -12.37 6.70
CA ASN A 275 24.90 -12.42 6.70
C ASN A 275 25.57 -11.42 5.72
N GLU A 276 24.98 -10.23 5.59
CA GLU A 276 25.40 -9.22 4.64
C GLU A 276 26.69 -8.53 5.10
N THR A 277 27.80 -8.84 4.46
CA THR A 277 29.12 -8.30 4.81
C THR A 277 29.36 -6.88 4.27
N PHE A 278 28.60 -6.45 3.28
CA PHE A 278 28.65 -5.10 2.74
C PHE A 278 27.98 -4.09 3.67
N ALA A 279 27.09 -4.51 4.56
CA ALA A 279 26.36 -3.66 5.46
C ALA A 279 27.27 -2.91 6.46
N ASN A 280 26.93 -1.67 6.78
CA ASN A 280 27.56 -0.91 7.85
C ASN A 280 26.96 -1.23 9.23
N ARG A 281 25.69 -1.67 9.30
CA ARG A 281 24.95 -2.04 10.51
C ARG A 281 24.77 -3.55 10.58
N GLY A 282 24.86 -4.10 11.78
CA GLY A 282 24.72 -5.55 12.00
C GLY A 282 23.29 -6.07 12.16
N TRP A 283 22.29 -5.25 12.03
CA TRP A 283 20.87 -5.64 12.05
C TRP A 283 20.45 -6.04 10.64
N HIS A 284 19.74 -7.17 10.53
CA HIS A 284 19.35 -7.75 9.24
C HIS A 284 17.83 -7.72 9.03
N MET A 285 17.13 -6.89 9.82
CA MET A 285 15.67 -6.79 9.79
C MET A 285 15.18 -6.03 8.55
N PHE A 286 13.95 -6.33 8.16
CA PHE A 286 13.25 -5.73 7.02
C PHE A 286 11.81 -5.44 7.43
N ASP A 287 11.60 -4.36 8.17
CA ASP A 287 10.29 -3.89 8.59
C ASP A 287 9.59 -3.07 7.48
N SER A 288 10.37 -2.54 6.55
CA SER A 288 9.88 -1.88 5.33
C SER A 288 9.14 -2.86 4.41
N SER A 289 8.33 -2.34 3.51
CA SER A 289 7.71 -3.10 2.42
C SER A 289 8.32 -2.73 1.08
N PRO A 290 8.63 -3.72 0.23
CA PRO A 290 9.26 -3.46 -1.06
C PRO A 290 8.31 -2.85 -2.08
N LEU A 291 8.90 -2.37 -3.17
CA LEU A 291 8.23 -2.09 -4.43
C LEU A 291 8.84 -2.96 -5.52
N VAL A 292 8.03 -3.30 -6.51
CA VAL A 292 8.47 -4.03 -7.69
C VAL A 292 8.16 -3.18 -8.92
N SER A 293 9.17 -2.95 -9.75
CA SER A 293 8.97 -2.38 -11.08
C SER A 293 8.40 -3.46 -11.99
N ALA A 294 7.15 -3.32 -12.39
CA ALA A 294 6.48 -4.26 -13.27
C ALA A 294 7.13 -4.32 -14.67
N GLU A 295 7.62 -3.18 -15.14
CA GLU A 295 8.20 -3.03 -16.47
C GLU A 295 9.61 -3.64 -16.57
N THR A 296 10.43 -3.41 -15.53
CA THR A 296 11.85 -3.84 -15.54
C THR A 296 12.12 -5.07 -14.69
N ASP A 297 11.10 -5.67 -14.09
CA ASP A 297 11.19 -6.87 -13.23
C ASP A 297 12.19 -6.74 -12.07
N GLN A 298 12.25 -5.54 -11.47
CA GLN A 298 13.18 -5.26 -10.38
C GLN A 298 12.48 -5.11 -9.04
N LEU A 299 12.97 -5.87 -8.05
CA LEU A 299 12.60 -5.76 -6.65
C LEU A 299 13.46 -4.68 -5.99
N ILE A 300 12.82 -3.68 -5.38
CA ILE A 300 13.47 -2.57 -4.67
C ILE A 300 13.11 -2.67 -3.19
N TYR A 301 14.12 -2.96 -2.35
CA TYR A 301 13.90 -3.25 -0.94
C TYR A 301 14.94 -2.57 -0.05
N PRO A 302 14.59 -1.52 0.71
CA PRO A 302 15.46 -0.97 1.74
C PRO A 302 15.45 -1.86 2.99
N GLY A 303 16.61 -2.01 3.65
CA GLY A 303 16.77 -2.81 4.87
C GLY A 303 17.28 -2.02 6.05
N GLU A 304 17.02 -2.49 7.26
CA GLU A 304 17.56 -1.92 8.49
C GLU A 304 19.07 -2.14 8.65
N ASN A 305 19.68 -2.96 7.83
CA ASN A 305 21.12 -3.08 7.72
C ASN A 305 21.78 -1.88 7.00
N GLY A 306 20.99 -0.90 6.56
CA GLY A 306 21.45 0.29 5.86
C GLY A 306 21.77 0.07 4.38
N ILE A 307 21.24 -0.99 3.79
CA ILE A 307 21.39 -1.29 2.37
C ILE A 307 20.05 -1.13 1.66
N LEU A 308 20.07 -0.45 0.52
CA LEU A 308 19.04 -0.54 -0.48
C LEU A 308 19.41 -1.65 -1.47
N TYR A 309 18.56 -2.66 -1.59
CA TYR A 309 18.67 -3.74 -2.56
C TYR A 309 17.85 -3.42 -3.79
N ILE A 310 18.43 -3.56 -4.97
CA ILE A 310 17.77 -3.52 -6.27
C ILE A 310 18.15 -4.80 -7.00
N ILE A 311 17.17 -5.67 -7.23
CA ILE A 311 17.42 -7.02 -7.73
C ILE A 311 16.56 -7.27 -8.96
N HIS A 312 17.19 -7.50 -10.10
CA HIS A 312 16.48 -8.00 -11.28
C HIS A 312 16.12 -9.47 -11.04
N LEU A 313 14.82 -9.76 -11.02
CA LEU A 313 14.29 -11.06 -10.60
C LEU A 313 14.34 -12.12 -11.70
N ASN A 314 14.39 -11.70 -12.98
CA ASN A 314 14.30 -12.58 -14.14
C ASN A 314 13.11 -13.55 -14.01
N THR A 315 11.96 -12.99 -13.69
CA THR A 315 10.71 -13.70 -13.40
C THR A 315 10.15 -14.34 -14.67
N LYS A 316 9.76 -15.61 -14.57
CA LYS A 316 9.02 -16.31 -15.63
C LYS A 316 7.73 -16.86 -15.04
N TYR A 317 6.62 -16.39 -15.56
CA TYR A 317 5.29 -16.91 -15.21
C TYR A 317 4.52 -17.29 -16.47
N ASN A 318 4.04 -18.52 -16.51
CA ASN A 318 3.16 -19.00 -17.56
C ASN A 318 1.75 -19.22 -17.00
N GLU A 319 0.84 -18.30 -17.33
CA GLU A 319 -0.54 -18.31 -16.84
C GLU A 319 -1.32 -19.56 -17.31
N GLN A 320 -0.97 -20.17 -18.45
CA GLN A 320 -1.65 -21.36 -18.96
C GLN A 320 -1.24 -22.64 -18.24
N THR A 321 0.01 -22.74 -17.80
CA THR A 321 0.54 -23.95 -17.15
C THR A 321 0.70 -23.82 -15.64
N GLY A 322 0.73 -22.59 -15.11
CA GLY A 322 1.04 -22.29 -13.72
C GLY A 322 2.54 -22.42 -13.39
N GLU A 323 3.41 -22.53 -14.38
CA GLU A 323 4.87 -22.55 -14.13
C GLU A 323 5.34 -21.16 -13.71
N LEU A 324 6.01 -21.09 -12.55
CA LEU A 324 6.55 -19.85 -11.99
C LEU A 324 7.98 -20.09 -11.50
N SER A 325 8.89 -19.20 -11.87
CA SER A 325 10.27 -19.22 -11.37
C SER A 325 10.83 -17.79 -11.32
N VAL A 326 11.81 -17.59 -10.44
CA VAL A 326 12.71 -16.44 -10.44
C VAL A 326 14.15 -16.95 -10.55
N ASP A 327 14.99 -16.24 -11.28
CA ASP A 327 16.43 -16.55 -11.43
C ASP A 327 17.22 -15.23 -11.32
N PRO A 328 17.31 -14.67 -10.09
CA PRO A 328 17.82 -13.33 -9.88
C PRO A 328 19.23 -13.15 -10.39
N ASP A 329 19.44 -12.10 -11.15
CA ASP A 329 20.73 -11.61 -11.61
C ASP A 329 20.81 -10.09 -11.38
N ASN A 330 21.93 -9.44 -11.71
CA ASN A 330 22.13 -8.00 -11.52
C ASN A 330 21.69 -7.55 -10.10
N ILE A 331 22.33 -8.13 -9.06
CA ILE A 331 22.04 -7.81 -7.67
C ILE A 331 22.82 -6.56 -7.28
N VAL A 332 22.13 -5.44 -7.22
CA VAL A 332 22.69 -4.14 -6.88
C VAL A 332 22.41 -3.80 -5.43
N LYS A 333 23.42 -3.29 -4.73
CA LYS A 333 23.34 -2.85 -3.34
C LYS A 333 23.94 -1.46 -3.22
N TRP A 334 23.18 -0.56 -2.63
CA TRP A 334 23.65 0.77 -2.29
C TRP A 334 23.64 0.97 -0.78
N LYS A 335 24.67 1.63 -0.23
CA LYS A 335 24.76 1.99 1.18
C LYS A 335 25.35 3.37 1.37
N TYR A 336 25.18 3.92 2.57
CA TYR A 336 25.63 5.26 2.93
C TYR A 336 26.22 5.31 4.35
N ASN A 337 26.89 6.42 4.68
CA ASN A 337 27.28 6.79 6.04
C ASN A 337 26.80 8.22 6.31
N GLY A 338 26.09 8.42 7.41
CA GLY A 338 25.67 9.74 7.86
C GLY A 338 26.75 10.48 8.65
N VAL A 339 26.77 11.81 8.59
CA VAL A 339 27.68 12.64 9.40
C VAL A 339 27.16 12.85 10.82
N ARG A 340 25.83 12.77 11.01
CA ARG A 340 25.18 13.03 12.31
C ARG A 340 25.36 11.89 13.30
N SER A 341 25.29 10.67 12.84
CA SER A 341 25.41 9.53 13.71
C SER A 341 26.88 9.18 13.93
N GLY A 342 27.46 9.52 15.06
CA GLY A 342 28.72 8.95 15.50
C GLY A 342 28.66 7.43 15.76
N SER A 343 27.50 6.83 15.54
CA SER A 343 27.19 5.42 15.72
C SER A 343 26.50 4.84 14.49
N ARG A 344 26.95 3.68 14.04
CA ARG A 344 26.31 2.89 12.98
C ARG A 344 24.90 2.41 13.36
N TYR A 345 24.50 2.55 14.61
CA TYR A 345 23.19 2.23 15.12
C TYR A 345 22.05 2.96 14.36
N TRP A 346 22.31 4.21 13.97
CA TRP A 346 21.32 5.07 13.31
C TRP A 346 21.31 4.99 11.78
N LEU A 347 22.07 4.08 11.20
CA LEU A 347 22.03 3.78 9.77
C LEU A 347 21.03 2.64 9.54
N GLY A 348 20.07 2.83 8.68
CA GLY A 348 19.10 1.80 8.33
C GLY A 348 17.72 2.39 8.06
N VAL A 349 16.90 1.65 7.34
CA VAL A 349 15.59 2.08 6.89
C VAL A 349 14.53 1.10 7.38
N GLU A 350 13.71 1.55 8.32
CA GLU A 350 12.54 0.80 8.82
C GLU A 350 11.27 1.19 8.06
N SER A 351 11.19 2.44 7.61
CA SER A 351 10.07 2.96 6.83
C SER A 351 10.02 2.39 5.41
N SER A 352 8.83 2.31 4.82
CA SER A 352 8.68 1.88 3.42
C SER A 352 8.94 3.06 2.48
N ALA A 353 9.86 2.89 1.54
CA ALA A 353 10.21 3.94 0.59
C ALA A 353 9.07 4.25 -0.38
N ALA A 354 9.00 5.50 -0.86
CA ALA A 354 8.15 5.91 -1.96
C ALA A 354 8.98 6.20 -3.22
N ILE A 355 8.39 6.04 -4.41
CA ILE A 355 9.08 6.22 -5.69
C ILE A 355 8.23 7.03 -6.66
N ILE A 356 8.84 8.03 -7.31
CA ILE A 356 8.31 8.74 -8.48
C ILE A 356 9.31 8.60 -9.61
N ASN A 357 8.88 8.20 -10.80
CA ASN A 357 9.76 7.97 -11.95
C ASN A 357 10.91 7.03 -11.54
N ASN A 358 12.14 7.48 -11.64
CA ASN A 358 13.35 6.76 -11.18
C ASN A 358 13.89 7.27 -9.84
N TYR A 359 13.17 8.10 -9.10
CA TYR A 359 13.63 8.68 -7.84
C TYR A 359 12.95 8.04 -6.64
N ILE A 360 13.77 7.48 -5.74
CA ILE A 360 13.33 6.88 -4.49
C ILE A 360 13.54 7.83 -3.31
N PHE A 361 12.54 7.91 -2.43
CA PHE A 361 12.60 8.64 -1.18
C PHE A 361 12.76 7.67 -0.03
N LEU A 362 13.91 7.75 0.63
CA LEU A 362 14.31 6.90 1.77
C LEU A 362 14.37 7.74 3.03
N ALA A 363 13.71 7.32 4.09
CA ALA A 363 13.82 7.96 5.40
C ALA A 363 14.44 6.98 6.40
N ASP A 364 15.51 7.40 7.06
CA ASP A 364 16.34 6.52 7.88
C ASP A 364 16.17 6.72 9.40
N ASN A 365 16.77 5.82 10.19
CA ASN A 365 16.80 5.93 11.64
C ASN A 365 17.62 7.13 12.16
N GLY A 366 18.44 7.74 11.32
CA GLY A 366 19.26 8.92 11.67
C GLY A 366 18.58 10.25 11.45
N GLY A 367 17.35 10.26 10.95
CA GLY A 367 16.60 11.48 10.64
C GLY A 367 17.01 12.12 9.32
N ASN A 368 17.43 11.33 8.35
CA ASN A 368 17.70 11.78 6.99
C ASN A 368 16.57 11.32 6.08
N LEU A 369 15.94 12.27 5.36
CA LEU A 369 15.13 11.98 4.19
C LEU A 369 15.99 12.19 2.96
N MET A 370 16.18 11.14 2.17
CA MET A 370 17.09 11.10 1.04
C MET A 370 16.32 10.92 -0.27
N CYS A 371 16.63 11.70 -1.30
CA CYS A 371 16.24 11.45 -2.68
C CYS A 371 17.41 10.83 -3.44
N LEU A 372 17.22 9.64 -3.98
CA LEU A 372 18.22 8.88 -4.73
C LEU A 372 17.70 8.56 -6.12
N ASP A 373 18.50 8.75 -7.15
CA ASP A 373 18.23 8.28 -8.50
C ASP A 373 18.54 6.78 -8.59
N LEU A 374 17.55 5.96 -8.88
CA LEU A 374 17.68 4.50 -8.96
C LEU A 374 18.49 4.02 -10.18
N ASN A 375 18.55 4.82 -11.25
CA ASN A 375 19.26 4.44 -12.46
C ASN A 375 20.77 4.74 -12.39
N THR A 376 21.18 5.68 -11.52
CA THR A 376 22.59 6.06 -11.35
C THR A 376 23.12 5.86 -9.95
N LEU A 377 22.26 5.63 -8.98
CA LEU A 377 22.53 5.53 -7.54
C LEU A 377 23.25 6.76 -6.94
N LYS A 378 23.00 7.91 -7.54
CA LYS A 378 23.46 9.20 -7.04
C LYS A 378 22.42 9.81 -6.13
N LEU A 379 22.85 10.26 -4.95
CA LEU A 379 22.04 11.11 -4.09
C LEU A 379 21.81 12.45 -4.79
N VAL A 380 20.56 12.85 -4.84
CA VAL A 380 20.11 14.10 -5.47
C VAL A 380 20.03 15.20 -4.41
N TRP A 381 19.29 14.94 -3.34
CA TRP A 381 19.19 15.85 -2.19
C TRP A 381 18.97 15.06 -0.89
N VAL A 382 19.25 15.68 0.24
CA VAL A 382 19.02 15.13 1.58
C VAL A 382 18.46 16.22 2.51
N GLN A 383 17.32 15.94 3.15
CA GLN A 383 16.72 16.83 4.14
C GLN A 383 16.85 16.28 5.55
N ASP A 384 17.15 17.18 6.50
CA ASP A 384 17.12 16.87 7.92
C ASP A 384 15.69 16.81 8.46
N VAL A 385 15.22 15.61 8.82
CA VAL A 385 13.92 15.41 9.46
C VAL A 385 14.05 15.15 10.97
N LEU A 386 15.23 15.34 11.53
CA LEU A 386 15.61 15.46 12.94
C LEU A 386 15.77 14.16 13.72
N ASP A 387 14.99 13.13 13.50
CA ASP A 387 14.97 11.94 14.35
C ASP A 387 14.57 10.70 13.50
N ASP A 388 14.61 9.55 14.11
CA ASP A 388 14.26 8.28 13.54
C ASP A 388 12.89 8.29 12.85
N THR A 389 12.83 7.75 11.64
CA THR A 389 11.62 7.76 10.81
C THR A 389 11.06 6.37 10.63
N ASN A 390 10.09 6.02 11.47
CA ASN A 390 9.23 4.85 11.23
C ASN A 390 8.04 5.21 10.30
N CYS A 391 7.62 6.46 10.31
CA CYS A 391 6.66 7.01 9.36
C CYS A 391 7.21 6.94 7.94
N SER A 392 6.56 6.18 7.06
CA SER A 392 6.96 6.14 5.65
C SER A 392 6.71 7.50 4.98
N PRO A 393 7.61 7.97 4.10
CA PRO A 393 7.33 9.14 3.28
C PRO A 393 6.12 8.85 2.39
N VAL A 394 5.15 9.76 2.36
CA VAL A 394 3.96 9.67 1.51
C VAL A 394 4.04 10.77 0.47
N VAL A 395 3.96 10.39 -0.79
CA VAL A 395 3.95 11.34 -1.91
C VAL A 395 2.53 11.72 -2.26
N ASP A 396 2.32 12.99 -2.59
CA ASP A 396 1.10 13.52 -3.18
C ASP A 396 1.44 14.51 -4.30
N VAL A 397 0.64 14.51 -5.35
CA VAL A 397 0.80 15.43 -6.48
C VAL A 397 -0.29 16.49 -6.40
N GLU A 398 0.10 17.72 -6.09
CA GLU A 398 -0.80 18.87 -5.95
C GLU A 398 -0.55 19.83 -7.12
N ASP A 399 -1.58 20.07 -7.92
CA ASP A 399 -1.49 20.94 -9.12
C ASP A 399 -0.34 20.56 -10.08
N GLY A 400 -0.03 19.26 -10.18
CA GLY A 400 1.02 18.73 -11.04
C GLY A 400 2.42 18.74 -10.44
N HIS A 401 2.60 19.23 -9.20
CA HIS A 401 3.87 19.22 -8.47
C HIS A 401 3.84 18.25 -7.30
N PRO A 402 4.87 17.38 -7.14
CA PRO A 402 4.90 16.39 -6.07
C PRO A 402 5.46 16.94 -4.76
N TYR A 403 4.82 16.57 -3.65
CA TYR A 403 5.24 16.85 -2.29
C TYR A 403 5.35 15.57 -1.48
N ILE A 404 6.17 15.61 -0.42
CA ILE A 404 6.34 14.51 0.54
C ILE A 404 5.81 14.95 1.89
N TYR A 405 4.90 14.14 2.46
CA TYR A 405 4.46 14.27 3.84
C TYR A 405 5.18 13.25 4.71
N ILE A 406 5.84 13.73 5.77
CA ILE A 406 6.64 12.88 6.66
C ILE A 406 6.67 13.46 8.07
N SER A 407 6.90 12.60 9.04
CA SER A 407 7.17 12.95 10.43
C SER A 407 8.12 11.93 11.04
N THR A 408 8.50 12.12 12.30
CA THR A 408 9.48 11.26 12.97
C THR A 408 8.92 10.66 14.25
N SER A 409 9.49 9.55 14.66
CA SER A 409 9.38 9.09 16.03
C SER A 409 10.22 9.97 16.99
N PHE A 410 10.09 9.73 18.27
CA PHE A 410 10.88 10.38 19.31
C PHE A 410 11.53 9.33 20.19
N HIS A 411 12.82 9.09 19.99
CA HIS A 411 13.57 8.13 20.78
C HIS A 411 14.04 8.71 22.11
N TYR A 412 13.89 7.91 23.18
CA TYR A 412 14.42 8.22 24.49
C TYR A 412 15.94 8.37 24.43
N GLY A 413 16.44 9.54 24.89
CA GLY A 413 17.87 9.83 24.94
C GLY A 413 18.51 10.35 23.65
N TRP A 414 17.79 10.40 22.53
CA TRP A 414 18.31 10.93 21.27
C TRP A 414 18.41 12.47 21.30
N ARG A 415 17.28 13.17 21.48
CA ARG A 415 17.21 14.63 21.56
C ARG A 415 16.94 15.14 22.97
N SER A 416 16.15 14.40 23.74
CA SER A 416 15.73 14.69 25.10
C SER A 416 15.38 13.38 25.82
N TYR A 417 15.33 13.42 27.16
CA TYR A 417 15.01 12.23 27.95
C TYR A 417 13.50 12.02 28.19
N SER A 418 12.68 13.04 28.02
CA SER A 418 11.25 12.93 28.35
C SER A 418 10.31 13.62 27.38
N THR A 419 10.67 14.77 26.84
CA THR A 419 9.83 15.56 25.94
C THR A 419 10.67 16.22 24.85
N ALA A 420 10.11 16.28 23.63
CA ALA A 420 10.64 17.07 22.53
C ALA A 420 9.53 17.48 21.57
N ALA A 421 9.80 18.49 20.74
CA ALA A 421 8.98 18.79 19.59
C ALA A 421 9.15 17.70 18.54
N ILE A 422 8.03 17.18 18.05
CA ILE A 422 7.94 16.27 16.90
C ILE A 422 7.45 17.08 15.71
N PRO A 423 8.25 17.21 14.66
CA PRO A 423 7.87 17.92 13.47
C PRO A 423 7.00 17.06 12.56
N ILE A 424 6.01 17.67 11.95
CA ILE A 424 5.29 17.18 10.79
C ILE A 424 5.69 18.07 9.63
N PHE A 425 6.13 17.48 8.53
CA PHE A 425 6.65 18.23 7.39
C PHE A 425 5.81 18.02 6.15
N LYS A 426 5.67 19.10 5.35
CA LYS A 426 5.51 19.04 3.91
C LYS A 426 6.82 19.45 3.28
N ILE A 427 7.35 18.61 2.42
CA ILE A 427 8.65 18.79 1.75
C ILE A 427 8.41 18.78 0.24
N ASP A 428 9.01 19.73 -0.45
CA ASP A 428 9.06 19.74 -1.90
C ASP A 428 9.86 18.53 -2.40
N ALA A 429 9.25 17.66 -3.18
CA ALA A 429 9.89 16.42 -3.63
C ALA A 429 11.00 16.68 -4.67
N GLU A 430 10.96 17.81 -5.37
CA GLU A 430 11.95 18.15 -6.38
C GLU A 430 13.23 18.72 -5.78
N THR A 431 13.11 19.54 -4.73
CA THR A 431 14.27 20.26 -4.13
C THR A 431 14.67 19.76 -2.75
N GLY A 432 13.81 19.02 -2.05
CA GLY A 432 13.99 18.64 -0.66
C GLY A 432 13.74 19.78 0.35
N GLU A 433 13.30 20.97 -0.09
CA GLU A 433 13.01 22.10 0.80
C GLU A 433 11.76 21.86 1.64
N ILE A 434 11.81 22.34 2.90
CA ILE A 434 10.66 22.30 3.79
C ILE A 434 9.68 23.41 3.37
N VAL A 435 8.51 23.03 2.85
CA VAL A 435 7.42 23.96 2.50
C VAL A 435 6.78 24.52 3.75
N TRP A 436 6.44 23.63 4.70
CA TRP A 436 5.98 24.00 6.03
C TRP A 436 6.33 22.92 7.06
N ARG A 437 6.34 23.32 8.32
CA ARG A 437 6.57 22.47 9.47
C ARG A 437 5.58 22.81 10.58
N THR A 438 4.92 21.81 11.14
CA THR A 438 4.07 21.92 12.33
C THR A 438 4.61 21.04 13.43
N ASP A 439 4.81 21.61 14.64
CA ASP A 439 5.42 20.90 15.75
C ASP A 439 4.40 20.50 16.82
N TYR A 440 4.51 19.27 17.32
CA TYR A 440 3.77 18.78 18.48
C TYR A 440 4.75 18.44 19.62
N THR A 441 4.38 18.80 20.85
CA THR A 441 5.13 18.35 22.01
C THR A 441 4.76 16.91 22.33
N CYS A 442 5.72 16.00 22.20
CA CYS A 442 5.55 14.59 22.50
C CYS A 442 6.38 14.17 23.70
N TYR A 443 5.90 13.12 24.35
CA TYR A 443 6.62 12.45 25.43
C TYR A 443 7.29 11.18 24.91
N THR A 444 8.33 10.73 25.60
CA THR A 444 8.87 9.38 25.46
C THR A 444 9.17 8.82 26.85
N VAL A 445 9.19 7.51 26.96
CA VAL A 445 9.64 6.79 28.15
C VAL A 445 10.72 5.80 27.70
N GLN A 446 11.53 5.33 28.62
CA GLN A 446 12.58 4.36 28.32
C GLN A 446 11.99 3.17 27.56
N ASP A 447 12.64 2.77 26.49
CA ASP A 447 12.30 1.64 25.61
C ASP A 447 10.94 1.75 24.86
N LEU A 448 10.31 2.94 24.91
CA LEU A 448 9.01 3.18 24.25
C LEU A 448 8.99 4.54 23.57
N SER A 449 9.10 4.57 22.25
CA SER A 449 9.10 5.81 21.46
C SER A 449 7.76 6.55 21.46
N GLY A 450 7.85 7.88 21.44
CA GLY A 450 6.73 8.78 21.12
C GLY A 450 6.79 9.25 19.67
N GLY A 451 6.05 10.30 19.34
CA GLY A 451 6.02 10.90 18.01
C GLY A 451 5.18 10.13 17.01
N VAL A 452 5.50 10.21 15.74
CA VAL A 452 4.72 9.60 14.65
C VAL A 452 5.38 8.30 14.22
N GLN A 453 4.80 7.19 14.67
CA GLN A 453 5.23 5.83 14.35
C GLN A 453 4.46 5.27 13.14
N GLY A 454 3.17 5.59 13.04
CA GLY A 454 2.34 5.25 11.90
C GLY A 454 2.52 6.22 10.74
N THR A 455 2.24 5.76 9.54
CA THR A 455 2.35 6.57 8.32
C THR A 455 1.16 7.52 8.20
N ILE A 456 1.42 8.74 7.76
CA ILE A 456 0.43 9.80 7.52
C ILE A 456 -0.57 9.34 6.43
N ALA A 457 -1.85 9.59 6.61
CA ALA A 457 -2.84 9.45 5.56
C ALA A 457 -3.01 10.80 4.82
N VAL A 458 -2.93 10.76 3.50
CA VAL A 458 -3.08 11.94 2.65
C VAL A 458 -4.45 11.90 2.00
N GLY A 459 -5.29 12.85 2.38
CA GLY A 459 -6.68 12.90 1.95
C GLY A 459 -6.83 13.08 0.44
N LYS A 460 -7.89 12.46 -0.10
CA LYS A 460 -8.31 12.52 -1.50
C LYS A 460 -9.77 13.00 -1.60
N ASN A 461 -10.29 13.18 -2.78
CA ASN A 461 -11.68 13.57 -2.99
C ASN A 461 -12.09 14.81 -2.15
N LYS A 462 -13.13 14.71 -1.31
CA LYS A 462 -13.57 15.82 -0.43
C LYS A 462 -12.66 16.09 0.77
N LEU A 463 -11.60 15.30 0.95
CA LEU A 463 -10.54 15.52 1.93
C LEU A 463 -9.21 15.89 1.28
N SER A 464 -9.22 16.24 -0.02
CA SER A 464 -8.00 16.50 -0.80
C SER A 464 -7.15 17.66 -0.28
N ASP A 465 -7.73 18.51 0.57
CA ASP A 465 -7.09 19.65 1.23
C ASP A 465 -6.43 19.30 2.59
N MET A 466 -6.46 18.02 3.03
CA MET A 466 -6.04 17.62 4.37
C MET A 466 -5.10 16.41 4.38
N ILE A 467 -4.30 16.33 5.44
CA ILE A 467 -3.58 15.12 5.87
C ILE A 467 -4.01 14.73 7.29
N PHE A 468 -3.80 13.45 7.65
CA PHE A 468 -4.18 12.90 8.95
C PHE A 468 -2.99 12.21 9.61
N VAL A 469 -2.59 12.69 10.77
CA VAL A 469 -1.34 12.33 11.44
C VAL A 469 -1.61 11.66 12.79
N PRO A 470 -1.18 10.39 13.00
CA PRO A 470 -1.34 9.69 14.27
C PRO A 470 -0.15 9.99 15.18
N ILE A 471 -0.30 10.87 16.15
CA ILE A 471 0.76 11.34 17.03
C ILE A 471 0.71 10.57 18.34
N ALA A 472 1.70 9.75 18.61
CA ALA A 472 1.80 8.99 19.85
C ALA A 472 2.38 9.84 20.98
N ARG A 473 1.87 9.65 22.19
CA ARG A 473 2.32 10.29 23.42
C ARG A 473 2.21 11.81 23.42
N THR A 474 1.06 12.28 22.91
CA THR A 474 0.63 13.66 22.93
C THR A 474 -0.87 13.71 23.28
N PRO A 475 -1.34 14.57 24.22
CA PRO A 475 -0.55 15.53 25.02
C PRO A 475 0.13 14.93 26.26
N GLY A 476 0.04 13.64 26.50
CA GLY A 476 0.63 12.95 27.66
C GLY A 476 1.30 11.63 27.29
N ALA A 477 2.14 11.11 28.20
CA ALA A 477 2.97 9.91 27.96
C ALA A 477 2.18 8.63 27.55
N SER A 478 0.91 8.50 27.93
CA SER A 478 0.03 7.39 27.51
C SER A 478 -0.92 7.76 26.40
N SER A 479 -1.16 9.06 26.16
CA SER A 479 -2.18 9.58 25.25
C SER A 479 -1.77 9.47 23.77
N GLY A 480 -2.73 9.65 22.89
CA GLY A 480 -2.51 9.83 21.46
C GLY A 480 -3.38 10.93 20.90
N THR A 481 -2.93 11.55 19.85
CA THR A 481 -3.69 12.56 19.09
C THR A 481 -3.73 12.15 17.63
N LEU A 482 -4.92 12.09 17.04
CA LEU A 482 -5.09 12.10 15.60
C LEU A 482 -5.36 13.53 15.19
N ALA A 483 -4.48 14.12 14.40
CA ALA A 483 -4.58 15.49 13.92
C ALA A 483 -4.88 15.54 12.42
N ALA A 484 -5.82 16.38 12.00
CA ALA A 484 -6.01 16.76 10.61
C ALA A 484 -5.39 18.13 10.38
N LEU A 485 -4.51 18.21 9.39
CA LEU A 485 -3.83 19.45 9.01
C LEU A 485 -4.13 19.78 7.55
N LYS A 486 -4.18 21.08 7.24
CA LYS A 486 -4.27 21.54 5.86
C LYS A 486 -3.00 21.24 5.08
N LYS A 487 -3.13 20.78 3.86
CA LYS A 487 -2.00 20.50 2.97
C LYS A 487 -1.21 21.76 2.58
N ASP A 488 -1.87 22.88 2.42
CA ASP A 488 -1.26 24.14 1.98
C ASP A 488 -0.43 24.86 3.06
N THR A 489 -0.88 24.81 4.33
CA THR A 489 -0.29 25.62 5.41
C THR A 489 0.23 24.83 6.60
N GLY A 490 -0.14 23.55 6.74
CA GLY A 490 0.12 22.77 7.94
C GLY A 490 -0.69 23.19 9.17
N GLU A 491 -1.68 24.11 9.01
CA GLU A 491 -2.57 24.49 10.10
C GLU A 491 -3.49 23.36 10.52
N VAL A 492 -3.73 23.25 11.82
CA VAL A 492 -4.66 22.27 12.38
C VAL A 492 -6.09 22.60 11.99
N VAL A 493 -6.79 21.65 11.37
CA VAL A 493 -8.22 21.71 11.06
C VAL A 493 -9.04 21.19 12.23
N TRP A 494 -8.68 20.01 12.72
CA TRP A 494 -9.25 19.41 13.92
C TRP A 494 -8.27 18.43 14.58
N GLU A 495 -8.48 18.16 15.85
CA GLU A 495 -7.74 17.17 16.64
C GLU A 495 -8.70 16.26 17.40
N LYS A 496 -8.31 15.00 17.50
CA LYS A 496 -8.98 14.01 18.32
C LYS A 496 -7.99 13.38 19.28
N GLU A 497 -8.10 13.76 20.54
CA GLU A 497 -7.34 13.11 21.61
C GLU A 497 -7.93 11.75 21.98
N THR A 498 -7.06 10.81 22.29
CA THR A 498 -7.39 9.48 22.81
C THR A 498 -6.57 9.19 24.08
N SER A 499 -7.15 8.43 25.01
CA SER A 499 -6.50 8.08 26.27
C SER A 499 -5.25 7.19 26.10
N MET A 500 -5.12 6.56 24.92
CA MET A 500 -4.01 5.67 24.58
C MET A 500 -3.43 6.06 23.22
N TYR A 501 -2.12 5.94 23.10
CA TYR A 501 -1.38 6.27 21.89
C TYR A 501 -1.66 5.30 20.72
N SER A 502 -1.28 5.72 19.52
CA SER A 502 -1.32 4.89 18.30
C SER A 502 0.05 4.77 17.66
N TRP A 503 0.36 3.57 17.20
CA TRP A 503 1.44 3.27 16.24
C TRP A 503 0.89 2.77 14.90
N SER A 504 -0.40 2.51 14.85
CA SER A 504 -1.12 2.13 13.64
C SER A 504 -1.28 3.31 12.69
N SER A 505 -1.07 3.09 11.40
CA SER A 505 -1.34 4.10 10.39
C SER A 505 -2.86 4.26 10.20
N PRO A 506 -3.39 5.48 10.20
CA PRO A 506 -4.80 5.72 9.86
C PRO A 506 -5.05 5.36 8.39
N VAL A 507 -6.25 4.88 8.11
CA VAL A 507 -6.69 4.55 6.75
C VAL A 507 -7.83 5.50 6.37
N ASP A 508 -7.60 6.29 5.33
CA ASP A 508 -8.63 7.08 4.68
C ASP A 508 -9.34 6.25 3.61
N PHE A 509 -10.65 6.38 3.55
CA PHE A 509 -11.49 5.71 2.56
C PHE A 509 -12.72 6.56 2.25
N TYR A 510 -13.40 6.26 1.14
CA TYR A 510 -14.39 7.16 0.57
C TYR A 510 -15.64 6.39 0.16
N ASP A 511 -16.79 7.08 0.26
CA ASP A 511 -18.03 6.61 -0.36
C ASP A 511 -18.11 7.00 -1.84
N ALA A 512 -19.18 6.57 -2.51
CA ALA A 512 -19.39 6.85 -3.94
C ALA A 512 -19.59 8.35 -4.25
N ASP A 513 -19.95 9.15 -3.27
CA ASP A 513 -20.11 10.61 -3.38
C ASP A 513 -18.79 11.35 -3.06
N GLY A 514 -17.72 10.64 -2.71
CA GLY A 514 -16.42 11.18 -2.35
C GLY A 514 -16.36 11.74 -0.92
N ASN A 515 -17.33 11.45 -0.05
CA ASN A 515 -17.20 11.77 1.38
C ASN A 515 -16.13 10.86 1.98
N GLY A 516 -15.22 11.44 2.76
CA GLY A 516 -14.10 10.73 3.30
C GLY A 516 -14.26 10.39 4.79
N TYR A 517 -13.82 9.20 5.14
CA TYR A 517 -13.85 8.65 6.48
C TYR A 517 -12.47 8.12 6.85
N LEU A 518 -12.23 7.95 8.15
CA LEU A 518 -10.98 7.39 8.67
C LEU A 518 -11.26 6.18 9.55
N LEU A 519 -10.45 5.13 9.38
CA LEU A 519 -10.25 4.11 10.40
C LEU A 519 -8.98 4.46 11.17
N TYR A 520 -9.09 4.59 12.48
CA TYR A 520 -7.99 4.90 13.39
C TYR A 520 -7.93 3.89 14.51
N CYS A 521 -6.77 3.27 14.72
CA CYS A 521 -6.56 2.25 15.73
C CYS A 521 -5.58 2.73 16.80
N ASN A 522 -5.68 2.20 18.03
CA ASN A 522 -4.77 2.58 19.11
C ASN A 522 -4.40 1.41 20.05
N SER A 523 -3.42 1.64 20.91
CA SER A 523 -2.95 0.70 21.92
C SER A 523 -3.98 0.41 23.02
N GLY A 524 -5.07 1.19 23.09
CA GLY A 524 -6.23 0.97 23.96
C GLY A 524 -7.26 -0.03 23.39
N PHE A 525 -6.85 -0.82 22.41
CA PHE A 525 -7.63 -1.91 21.79
C PHE A 525 -8.77 -1.44 20.91
N ASN A 526 -8.87 -0.14 20.61
CA ASN A 526 -10.00 0.42 19.90
C ASN A 526 -9.64 0.71 18.42
N MET A 527 -10.59 0.37 17.55
CA MET A 527 -10.71 0.86 16.21
C MET A 527 -11.85 1.89 16.17
N PHE A 528 -11.59 3.07 15.67
CA PHE A 528 -12.55 4.17 15.55
C PHE A 528 -12.92 4.39 14.09
N LEU A 529 -14.20 4.64 13.83
CA LEU A 529 -14.70 5.20 12.59
C LEU A 529 -14.91 6.71 12.81
N ILE A 530 -14.28 7.51 11.98
CA ILE A 530 -14.25 8.98 12.13
C ILE A 530 -14.67 9.63 10.82
N ASP A 531 -15.49 10.67 10.91
CA ASP A 531 -15.75 11.57 9.78
C ASP A 531 -14.48 12.37 9.48
N GLY A 532 -13.89 12.17 8.30
CA GLY A 532 -12.61 12.78 7.95
C GLY A 532 -12.66 14.32 7.87
N LYS A 533 -13.82 14.89 7.53
CA LYS A 533 -13.98 16.34 7.40
C LYS A 533 -14.04 17.05 8.74
N THR A 534 -14.70 16.43 9.73
CA THR A 534 -15.03 17.09 11.01
C THR A 534 -14.26 16.54 12.20
N GLY A 535 -13.66 15.34 12.11
CA GLY A 535 -13.06 14.65 13.24
C GLY A 535 -14.09 14.00 14.18
N GLU A 536 -15.38 14.04 13.85
CA GLU A 536 -16.44 13.42 14.64
C GLU A 536 -16.25 11.92 14.67
N GLN A 537 -16.27 11.33 15.87
CA GLN A 537 -16.32 9.88 16.02
C GLN A 537 -17.74 9.40 15.71
N LEU A 538 -17.86 8.62 14.65
CA LEU A 538 -19.13 8.04 14.22
C LEU A 538 -19.43 6.74 14.99
N ASP A 539 -18.39 5.91 15.17
CA ASP A 539 -18.49 4.65 15.92
C ASP A 539 -17.10 4.23 16.44
N TYR A 540 -17.07 3.21 17.31
CA TYR A 540 -15.83 2.54 17.70
C TYR A 540 -16.09 1.09 18.08
N MET A 541 -15.05 0.26 17.95
CA MET A 541 -15.09 -1.14 18.34
C MET A 541 -13.83 -1.52 19.12
N ASN A 542 -14.02 -2.19 20.26
CA ASN A 542 -12.91 -2.75 21.03
C ASN A 542 -12.56 -4.15 20.50
N LEU A 543 -11.31 -4.35 20.06
CA LEU A 543 -10.81 -5.60 19.49
C LEU A 543 -10.07 -6.49 20.52
N GLY A 544 -10.05 -6.11 21.79
CA GLY A 544 -9.54 -6.92 22.89
C GLY A 544 -8.02 -7.08 22.94
N GLY A 545 -7.25 -6.28 22.20
CA GLY A 545 -5.79 -6.31 22.20
C GLY A 545 -5.19 -5.06 21.59
N ASN A 546 -3.94 -4.74 21.96
CA ASN A 546 -3.20 -3.63 21.39
C ASN A 546 -3.14 -3.74 19.86
N ILE A 547 -3.52 -2.66 19.17
CA ILE A 547 -3.54 -2.58 17.71
C ILE A 547 -2.36 -1.68 17.28
N GLU A 548 -1.21 -2.30 17.05
CA GLU A 548 -0.03 -1.65 16.47
C GLU A 548 -0.04 -1.76 14.94
N ALA A 549 -0.57 -2.87 14.42
CA ALA A 549 -0.70 -3.11 12.99
C ALA A 549 -1.61 -2.08 12.31
N SER A 550 -1.34 -1.80 11.04
CA SER A 550 -2.15 -0.90 10.22
C SER A 550 -3.28 -1.68 9.54
N PRO A 551 -4.51 -1.16 9.49
CA PRO A 551 -5.58 -1.77 8.72
C PRO A 551 -5.32 -1.71 7.22
N ALA A 552 -5.88 -2.68 6.47
CA ALA A 552 -6.10 -2.59 5.03
C ALA A 552 -7.59 -2.71 4.74
N MET A 553 -8.09 -1.95 3.78
CA MET A 553 -9.51 -1.92 3.47
C MET A 553 -9.80 -2.27 2.01
N TYR A 554 -10.79 -3.12 1.78
CA TYR A 554 -11.30 -3.46 0.45
C TYR A 554 -12.83 -3.33 0.44
N GLY A 555 -13.33 -2.34 -0.31
CA GLY A 555 -14.74 -1.97 -0.26
C GLY A 555 -15.19 -1.64 1.17
N ASN A 556 -16.17 -2.36 1.69
CA ASN A 556 -16.68 -2.17 3.04
C ASN A 556 -15.95 -2.97 4.13
N TYR A 557 -14.90 -3.72 3.79
CA TYR A 557 -14.24 -4.64 4.73
C TYR A 557 -12.82 -4.17 5.08
N ALA A 558 -12.57 -3.96 6.35
CA ALA A 558 -11.24 -3.63 6.89
C ALA A 558 -10.66 -4.82 7.65
N VAL A 559 -9.42 -5.19 7.35
CA VAL A 559 -8.71 -6.26 8.02
C VAL A 559 -7.56 -5.70 8.84
N VAL A 560 -7.41 -6.14 10.08
CA VAL A 560 -6.33 -5.73 10.98
C VAL A 560 -5.98 -6.83 11.97
N GLY A 561 -4.71 -6.92 12.34
CA GLY A 561 -4.23 -7.81 13.39
C GLY A 561 -4.01 -7.09 14.72
N THR A 562 -3.97 -7.87 15.81
CA THR A 562 -3.71 -7.36 17.17
C THR A 562 -2.59 -8.14 17.85
N ARG A 563 -1.95 -7.53 18.85
CA ARG A 563 -0.96 -8.20 19.73
C ARG A 563 -1.59 -9.31 20.59
N ALA A 564 -2.93 -9.35 20.70
CA ALA A 564 -3.66 -10.41 21.39
C ALA A 564 -3.85 -11.68 20.55
N MET A 565 -2.98 -11.90 19.54
CA MET A 565 -2.97 -13.09 18.68
C MET A 565 -4.31 -13.29 17.94
N ARG A 566 -4.84 -12.21 17.36
CA ARG A 566 -6.05 -12.25 16.56
C ARG A 566 -5.96 -11.34 15.34
N THR A 567 -6.48 -11.84 14.24
CA THR A 567 -6.83 -11.06 13.04
C THR A 567 -8.34 -10.87 13.04
N TYR A 568 -8.76 -9.66 12.69
CA TYR A 568 -10.16 -9.26 12.59
C TYR A 568 -10.47 -8.76 11.19
N CYS A 569 -11.67 -9.06 10.71
CA CYS A 569 -12.30 -8.33 9.62
C CYS A 569 -13.50 -7.57 10.17
N ILE A 570 -13.53 -6.29 9.93
CA ILE A 570 -14.57 -5.36 10.37
C ILE A 570 -15.27 -4.82 9.14
N GLN A 571 -16.58 -4.95 9.11
CA GLN A 571 -17.41 -4.35 8.09
C GLN A 571 -17.81 -2.94 8.53
N VAL A 572 -17.57 -1.98 7.65
CA VAL A 572 -18.07 -0.61 7.76
C VAL A 572 -19.41 -0.52 7.03
N GLY A 573 -20.42 0.04 7.65
CA GLY A 573 -21.78 0.12 7.10
C GLY A 573 -22.44 1.48 7.23
#